data_034e4a8f285bc9e9b2eab85d3c21359a
#
_entry.id   034e4a8f285bc9e9b2eab85d3c21359a
#
_cell.length_a   1.000
_cell.length_b   1.000
_cell.length_c   1.000
_cell.angle_alpha   90.00
_cell.angle_beta   90.00
_cell.angle_gamma   90.00
#
_symmetry.space_group_name_H-M   'P 1'
#
loop_
_entity.id
_entity.type
_entity.pdbx_description
1 polymer ?
#
loop_
_entity_poly.entity_id
_entity_poly.type
_entity_poly.pdbx_seq_one_letter_code
_entity_poly.pdbx_strand_id
1 'polypeptide(L)'
;MTSTVRKRLLALGVLWGLLLAAVPALWMTSPYQLTGFLVAGIACAALSGTLGTLVAGRRAAKKGGGRSGLLAGVGTGALQGLAGGIVAALLIWALMASALSGFTLRNPIELSVLMSPRVFLGSFFVALSTFAYTLVGGVLLGPIFGTLVNRTVRAGNNAPGEKEDLVVR
;
A
#
# COMPACT_ATOMS: atom_id res chain seq x y z
N MET A 1 13.25 0.88 -15.85
CA MET A 1 13.36 1.18 -14.39
C MET A 1 14.46 0.30 -13.83
N THR A 2 15.56 0.88 -13.38
CA THR A 2 16.75 0.17 -12.89
C THR A 2 16.47 -0.59 -11.58
N SER A 3 17.27 -1.61 -11.26
CA SER A 3 17.11 -2.41 -10.02
C SER A 3 17.21 -1.53 -8.76
N THR A 4 18.08 -0.54 -8.79
CA THR A 4 18.28 0.41 -7.69
C THR A 4 17.03 1.29 -7.44
N VAL A 5 16.40 1.80 -8.49
CA VAL A 5 15.14 2.57 -8.37
C VAL A 5 14.03 1.71 -7.78
N ARG A 6 13.92 0.46 -8.25
CA ARG A 6 12.93 -0.49 -7.73
C ARG A 6 13.12 -0.76 -6.23
N LYS A 7 14.36 -0.98 -5.78
CA LYS A 7 14.67 -1.20 -4.34
C LYS A 7 14.28 0.02 -3.50
N ARG A 8 14.59 1.24 -3.95
CA ARG A 8 14.20 2.48 -3.24
C ARG A 8 12.70 2.66 -3.19
N LEU A 9 11.97 2.37 -4.27
CA LEU A 9 10.51 2.43 -4.26
C LEU A 9 9.88 1.38 -3.35
N LEU A 10 10.45 0.19 -3.26
CA LEU A 10 10.01 -0.83 -2.30
C LEU A 10 10.20 -0.34 -0.86
N ALA A 11 11.37 0.20 -0.53
CA ALA A 11 11.63 0.75 0.81
C ALA A 11 10.68 1.89 1.18
N LEU A 12 10.44 2.84 0.24
CA LEU A 12 9.45 3.90 0.43
C LEU A 12 8.04 3.36 0.59
N GLY A 13 7.69 2.29 -0.13
CA GLY A 13 6.39 1.64 -0.02
C GLY A 13 6.18 0.95 1.31
N VAL A 14 7.19 0.25 1.83
CA VAL A 14 7.14 -0.34 3.18
C VAL A 14 6.96 0.75 4.22
N LEU A 15 7.79 1.81 4.17
CA LEU A 15 7.68 2.94 5.09
C LEU A 15 6.30 3.58 5.06
N TRP A 16 5.76 3.82 3.86
CA TRP A 16 4.41 4.34 3.66
C TRP A 16 3.35 3.43 4.27
N GLY A 17 3.41 2.12 3.98
CA GLY A 17 2.49 1.14 4.53
C GLY A 17 2.54 1.08 6.06
N LEU A 18 3.72 1.08 6.65
CA LEU A 18 3.89 1.08 8.11
C LEU A 18 3.34 2.35 8.76
N LEU A 19 3.55 3.52 8.17
CA LEU A 19 2.98 4.78 8.66
C LEU A 19 1.44 4.75 8.63
N LEU A 20 0.86 4.21 7.55
CA LEU A 20 -0.59 4.07 7.46
C LEU A 20 -1.13 3.02 8.43
N ALA A 21 -0.38 1.96 8.71
CA ALA A 21 -0.77 0.92 9.66
C ALA A 21 -0.67 1.38 11.12
N ALA A 22 0.23 2.30 11.45
CA ALA A 22 0.44 2.76 12.81
C ALA A 22 -0.83 3.33 13.45
N VAL A 23 -1.62 4.08 12.69
CA VAL A 23 -2.83 4.72 13.21
C VAL A 23 -3.94 3.71 13.55
N PRO A 24 -4.38 2.81 12.65
CA PRO A 24 -5.35 1.79 13.02
C PRO A 24 -4.80 0.80 14.06
N ALA A 25 -3.49 0.50 14.07
CA ALA A 25 -2.89 -0.34 15.10
C ALA A 25 -2.99 0.28 16.48
N LEU A 26 -2.78 1.59 16.63
CA LEU A 26 -2.95 2.32 17.87
C LEU A 26 -4.41 2.34 18.34
N TRP A 27 -5.36 2.33 17.43
CA TRP A 27 -6.80 2.31 17.74
C TRP A 27 -7.33 0.92 18.08
N MET A 28 -6.74 -0.14 17.54
CA MET A 28 -7.15 -1.54 17.73
C MET A 28 -6.46 -2.22 18.92
N THR A 29 -5.69 -1.50 19.73
CA THR A 29 -5.01 -2.05 20.90
C THR A 29 -5.97 -2.37 22.05
N SER A 30 -6.86 -3.33 21.82
CA SER A 30 -7.48 -4.08 22.91
C SER A 30 -6.53 -5.19 23.34
N PRO A 31 -6.17 -5.32 24.63
CA PRO A 31 -5.03 -6.11 25.08
C PRO A 31 -5.17 -7.63 24.95
N TYR A 32 -6.28 -8.16 24.46
CA TYR A 32 -6.61 -9.58 24.59
C TYR A 32 -6.57 -10.46 23.32
N GLN A 33 -6.32 -9.90 22.10
CA GLN A 33 -6.44 -10.72 20.87
C GLN A 33 -5.32 -10.51 19.83
N LEU A 34 -4.13 -10.05 20.19
CA LEU A 34 -3.44 -9.10 19.35
C LEU A 34 -2.25 -9.57 18.52
N THR A 35 -1.48 -10.57 18.90
CA THR A 35 -0.20 -10.79 18.23
C THR A 35 -0.34 -11.25 16.78
N GLY A 36 -1.22 -12.20 16.51
CA GLY A 36 -1.40 -12.72 15.13
C GLY A 36 -2.04 -11.71 14.19
N PHE A 37 -3.08 -11.00 14.66
CA PHE A 37 -3.76 -9.96 13.88
C PHE A 37 -2.90 -8.74 13.63
N LEU A 38 -2.11 -8.31 14.62
CA LEU A 38 -1.18 -7.20 14.46
C LEU A 38 -0.11 -7.52 13.42
N VAL A 39 0.51 -8.68 13.48
CA VAL A 39 1.52 -9.11 12.52
C VAL A 39 0.93 -9.21 11.12
N ALA A 40 -0.25 -9.84 10.97
CA ALA A 40 -0.93 -9.92 9.68
C ALA A 40 -1.33 -8.54 9.16
N GLY A 41 -1.84 -7.64 10.01
CA GLY A 41 -2.18 -6.27 9.65
C GLY A 41 -0.96 -5.46 9.19
N ILE A 42 0.17 -5.56 9.88
CA ILE A 42 1.44 -4.92 9.50
C ILE A 42 1.91 -5.46 8.13
N ALA A 43 1.85 -6.78 7.92
CA ALA A 43 2.22 -7.39 6.65
C ALA A 43 1.30 -6.90 5.50
N CYS A 44 -0.01 -6.87 5.73
CA CYS A 44 -0.97 -6.33 4.77
C CYS A 44 -0.70 -4.86 4.42
N ALA A 45 -0.38 -4.04 5.43
CA ALA A 45 -0.05 -2.63 5.24
C ALA A 45 1.25 -2.45 4.45
N ALA A 46 2.30 -3.21 4.77
CA ALA A 46 3.56 -3.18 4.04
C ALA A 46 3.37 -3.60 2.57
N LEU A 47 2.60 -4.67 2.31
CA LEU A 47 2.29 -5.14 0.96
C LEU A 47 1.48 -4.09 0.17
N SER A 48 0.43 -3.53 0.77
CA SER A 48 -0.40 -2.52 0.12
C SER A 48 0.39 -1.25 -0.19
N GLY A 49 1.22 -0.79 0.75
CA GLY A 49 2.09 0.36 0.58
C GLY A 49 3.12 0.14 -0.54
N THR A 50 3.73 -1.04 -0.62
CA THR A 50 4.71 -1.37 -1.67
C THR A 50 4.06 -1.41 -3.04
N LEU A 51 2.89 -2.06 -3.18
CA LEU A 51 2.18 -2.15 -4.45
C LEU A 51 1.67 -0.78 -4.91
N GLY A 52 1.10 0.03 -4.01
CA GLY A 52 0.67 1.38 -4.30
C GLY A 52 1.83 2.26 -4.79
N THR A 53 2.99 2.18 -4.12
CA THR A 53 4.19 2.94 -4.49
C THR A 53 4.78 2.49 -5.83
N LEU A 54 4.77 1.19 -6.12
CA LEU A 54 5.22 0.67 -7.41
C LEU A 54 4.32 1.12 -8.57
N VAL A 55 3.00 1.11 -8.37
CA VAL A 55 2.04 1.61 -9.38
C VAL A 55 2.26 3.10 -9.65
N ALA A 56 2.37 3.90 -8.58
CA ALA A 56 2.62 5.33 -8.68
C ALA A 56 3.97 5.62 -9.36
N GLY A 57 5.03 4.90 -8.99
CA GLY A 57 6.36 5.01 -9.56
C GLY A 57 6.41 4.64 -11.04
N ARG A 58 5.73 3.55 -11.44
CA ARG A 58 5.62 3.16 -12.87
C ARG A 58 4.91 4.23 -13.70
N ARG A 59 3.84 4.82 -13.16
CA ARG A 59 3.13 5.91 -13.84
C ARG A 59 3.96 7.18 -13.94
N ALA A 60 4.70 7.52 -12.89
CA ALA A 60 5.63 8.64 -12.90
C ALA A 60 6.75 8.43 -13.94
N ALA A 61 7.30 7.22 -14.05
CA ALA A 61 8.31 6.87 -15.06
C ALA A 61 7.78 7.01 -16.48
N LYS A 62 6.56 6.54 -16.76
CA LYS A 62 5.92 6.66 -18.09
C LYS A 62 5.67 8.11 -18.52
N LYS A 63 5.46 9.02 -17.55
CA LYS A 63 5.24 10.45 -17.81
C LYS A 63 6.54 11.27 -17.92
N GLY A 64 7.67 10.64 -18.18
CA GLY A 64 8.96 11.31 -18.38
C GLY A 64 9.62 11.84 -17.10
N GLY A 65 9.45 11.12 -15.98
CA GLY A 65 10.11 11.47 -14.71
C GLY A 65 9.35 12.46 -13.85
N GLY A 66 8.04 12.59 -14.06
CA GLY A 66 7.14 13.34 -13.18
C GLY A 66 7.33 14.86 -13.21
N ARG A 67 6.26 15.61 -13.16
CA ARG A 67 6.28 17.06 -12.97
C ARG A 67 6.92 17.40 -11.63
N SER A 68 7.78 18.43 -11.60
CA SER A 68 8.31 18.99 -10.34
C SER A 68 7.25 19.90 -9.74
N GLY A 69 6.89 19.66 -8.50
CA GLY A 69 6.01 20.55 -7.75
C GLY A 69 5.15 19.80 -6.74
N LEU A 70 4.63 20.51 -5.77
CA LEU A 70 3.75 19.98 -4.73
C LEU A 70 2.49 19.32 -5.32
N LEU A 71 1.87 19.96 -6.32
CA LEU A 71 0.69 19.43 -7.00
C LEU A 71 0.95 18.08 -7.69
N ALA A 72 2.13 17.92 -8.31
CA ALA A 72 2.52 16.64 -8.88
C ALA A 72 2.76 15.58 -7.79
N GLY A 73 3.29 15.99 -6.64
CA GLY A 73 3.43 15.15 -5.45
C GLY A 73 2.07 14.67 -4.93
N VAL A 74 1.12 15.58 -4.79
CA VAL A 74 -0.27 15.24 -4.39
C VAL A 74 -0.89 14.22 -5.35
N GLY A 75 -0.79 14.44 -6.66
CA GLY A 75 -1.33 13.52 -7.66
C GLY A 75 -0.67 12.13 -7.61
N THR A 76 0.64 12.07 -7.37
CA THR A 76 1.38 10.80 -7.20
C THR A 76 0.99 10.11 -5.90
N GLY A 77 0.85 10.87 -4.81
CA GLY A 77 0.42 10.36 -3.51
C GLY A 77 -1.03 9.88 -3.51
N ALA A 78 -1.93 10.61 -4.18
CA ALA A 78 -3.33 10.20 -4.36
C ALA A 78 -3.42 8.86 -5.13
N LEU A 79 -2.62 8.70 -6.18
CA LEU A 79 -2.55 7.43 -6.92
C LEU A 79 -1.97 6.30 -6.07
N GLN A 80 -0.94 6.60 -5.27
CA GLN A 80 -0.35 5.66 -4.33
C GLN A 80 -1.38 5.22 -3.28
N GLY A 81 -2.12 6.19 -2.71
CA GLY A 81 -3.20 5.95 -1.75
C GLY A 81 -4.35 5.15 -2.35
N LEU A 82 -4.75 5.47 -3.59
CA LEU A 82 -5.81 4.75 -4.30
C LEU A 82 -5.41 3.28 -4.56
N ALA A 83 -4.27 3.07 -5.21
CA ALA A 83 -3.80 1.73 -5.55
C ALA A 83 -3.46 0.89 -4.30
N GLY A 84 -2.76 1.49 -3.33
CA GLY A 84 -2.49 0.85 -2.05
C GLY A 84 -3.76 0.60 -1.24
N GLY A 85 -4.72 1.53 -1.27
CA GLY A 85 -6.00 1.43 -0.60
C GLY A 85 -6.87 0.28 -1.10
N ILE A 86 -6.92 0.07 -2.40
CA ILE A 86 -7.64 -1.09 -2.98
C ILE A 86 -7.02 -2.39 -2.47
N VAL A 87 -5.70 -2.51 -2.52
CA VAL A 87 -5.00 -3.72 -2.03
C VAL A 87 -5.20 -3.89 -0.53
N ALA A 88 -5.06 -2.81 0.26
CA ALA A 88 -5.29 -2.84 1.70
C ALA A 88 -6.71 -3.27 2.05
N ALA A 89 -7.71 -2.71 1.37
CA ALA A 89 -9.11 -3.06 1.59
C ALA A 89 -9.38 -4.54 1.33
N LEU A 90 -8.87 -5.09 0.22
CA LEU A 90 -9.03 -6.49 -0.11
C LEU A 90 -8.36 -7.42 0.92
N LEU A 91 -7.12 -7.09 1.32
CA LEU A 91 -6.38 -7.88 2.31
C LEU A 91 -7.04 -7.81 3.70
N ILE A 92 -7.45 -6.64 4.14
CA ILE A 92 -8.13 -6.44 5.43
C ILE A 92 -9.52 -7.06 5.40
N TRP A 93 -10.24 -6.98 4.28
CA TRP A 93 -11.52 -7.66 4.14
C TRP A 93 -11.37 -9.17 4.33
N ALA A 94 -10.41 -9.81 3.64
CA ALA A 94 -10.13 -11.23 3.76
C ALA A 94 -9.71 -11.60 5.18
N LEU A 95 -8.85 -10.79 5.82
CA LEU A 95 -8.40 -11.00 7.18
C LEU A 95 -9.55 -10.91 8.18
N MET A 96 -10.40 -9.88 8.07
CA MET A 96 -11.54 -9.67 8.96
C MET A 96 -12.64 -10.72 8.75
N ALA A 97 -12.93 -11.08 7.50
CA ALA A 97 -13.87 -12.15 7.21
C ALA A 97 -13.41 -13.48 7.81
N SER A 98 -12.13 -13.79 7.71
CA SER A 98 -11.52 -14.97 8.33
C SER A 98 -11.65 -14.95 9.86
N ALA A 99 -11.37 -13.80 10.46
CA ALA A 99 -11.46 -13.65 11.90
C ALA A 99 -12.89 -13.76 12.45
N LEU A 100 -13.83 -13.09 11.80
CA LEU A 100 -15.24 -13.07 12.22
C LEU A 100 -15.93 -14.43 12.00
N SER A 101 -15.44 -15.24 11.06
CA SER A 101 -15.93 -16.58 10.81
C SER A 101 -15.36 -17.66 11.72
N GLY A 102 -14.42 -17.28 12.62
CA GLY A 102 -13.78 -18.24 13.53
C GLY A 102 -12.81 -19.20 12.84
N PHE A 103 -12.23 -18.78 11.70
CA PHE A 103 -11.25 -19.58 10.98
C PHE A 103 -10.07 -19.95 11.87
N THR A 104 -9.81 -21.24 11.96
CA THR A 104 -8.56 -21.78 12.51
C THR A 104 -7.96 -22.74 11.48
N LEU A 105 -6.64 -22.89 11.50
CA LEU A 105 -5.95 -23.85 10.62
C LEU A 105 -6.46 -25.30 10.77
N ARG A 106 -7.15 -25.62 11.86
CA ARG A 106 -7.73 -26.94 12.14
C ARG A 106 -9.18 -27.09 11.69
N ASN A 107 -9.93 -25.98 11.58
CA ASN A 107 -11.32 -25.99 11.15
C ASN A 107 -11.47 -25.13 9.90
N PRO A 108 -11.62 -25.75 8.71
CA PRO A 108 -11.94 -25.01 7.50
C PRO A 108 -13.31 -24.35 7.65
N ILE A 109 -13.39 -23.10 7.16
CA ILE A 109 -14.64 -22.32 7.23
C ILE A 109 -15.65 -22.92 6.24
N GLU A 110 -16.87 -23.10 6.69
CA GLU A 110 -17.99 -23.29 5.78
C GLU A 110 -18.28 -22.00 5.01
N LEU A 111 -18.41 -22.08 3.70
CA LEU A 111 -18.70 -20.94 2.83
C LEU A 111 -19.96 -20.19 3.26
N SER A 112 -20.94 -20.90 3.80
CA SER A 112 -22.16 -20.36 4.39
C SER A 112 -21.92 -19.33 5.50
N VAL A 113 -20.92 -19.56 6.34
CA VAL A 113 -20.56 -18.65 7.46
C VAL A 113 -19.92 -17.37 6.91
N LEU A 114 -19.04 -17.48 5.92
CA LEU A 114 -18.44 -16.32 5.25
C LEU A 114 -19.48 -15.44 4.55
N MET A 115 -20.53 -16.06 3.99
CA MET A 115 -21.60 -15.34 3.30
C MET A 115 -22.71 -14.86 4.25
N SER A 116 -22.58 -15.10 5.55
CA SER A 116 -23.55 -14.59 6.51
C SER A 116 -23.54 -13.05 6.51
N PRO A 117 -24.72 -12.38 6.54
CA PRO A 117 -24.78 -10.92 6.46
C PRO A 117 -23.96 -10.23 7.54
N ARG A 118 -23.85 -10.81 8.73
CA ARG A 118 -23.07 -10.26 9.86
C ARG A 118 -21.57 -10.25 9.54
N VAL A 119 -21.01 -11.34 9.03
CA VAL A 119 -19.58 -11.44 8.68
C VAL A 119 -19.29 -10.57 7.48
N PHE A 120 -20.12 -10.64 6.44
CA PHE A 120 -19.92 -9.87 5.22
C PHE A 120 -19.97 -8.36 5.49
N LEU A 121 -21.03 -7.85 6.11
CA LEU A 121 -21.19 -6.42 6.38
C LEU A 121 -20.11 -5.92 7.34
N GLY A 122 -19.82 -6.65 8.42
CA GLY A 122 -18.80 -6.26 9.39
C GLY A 122 -17.42 -6.15 8.74
N SER A 123 -16.98 -7.14 7.98
CA SER A 123 -15.70 -7.13 7.29
C SER A 123 -15.64 -6.07 6.18
N PHE A 124 -16.76 -5.86 5.46
CA PHE A 124 -16.86 -4.85 4.40
C PHE A 124 -16.71 -3.43 4.94
N PHE A 125 -17.36 -3.10 6.06
CA PHE A 125 -17.20 -1.77 6.68
C PHE A 125 -15.77 -1.48 7.12
N VAL A 126 -15.08 -2.47 7.68
CA VAL A 126 -13.67 -2.31 8.05
C VAL A 126 -12.79 -2.11 6.81
N ALA A 127 -13.03 -2.87 5.75
CA ALA A 127 -12.33 -2.74 4.48
C ALA A 127 -12.55 -1.36 3.85
N LEU A 128 -13.80 -0.89 3.80
CA LEU A 128 -14.16 0.42 3.27
C LEU A 128 -13.50 1.56 4.07
N SER A 129 -13.51 1.46 5.39
CA SER A 129 -12.84 2.43 6.28
C SER A 129 -11.33 2.45 6.03
N THR A 130 -10.71 1.28 5.85
CA THR A 130 -9.29 1.15 5.51
C THR A 130 -8.97 1.79 4.16
N PHE A 131 -9.82 1.57 3.15
CA PHE A 131 -9.68 2.21 1.85
C PHE A 131 -9.76 3.74 1.94
N ALA A 132 -10.80 4.27 2.60
CA ALA A 132 -10.99 5.70 2.77
C ALA A 132 -9.80 6.34 3.51
N TYR A 133 -9.36 5.72 4.60
CA TYR A 133 -8.20 6.17 5.36
C TYR A 133 -6.92 6.21 4.51
N THR A 134 -6.67 5.16 3.74
CA THR A 134 -5.47 5.07 2.88
C THR A 134 -5.50 6.10 1.75
N LEU A 135 -6.69 6.34 1.18
CA LEU A 135 -6.88 7.35 0.13
C LEU A 135 -6.66 8.76 0.68
N VAL A 136 -7.28 9.10 1.82
CA VAL A 136 -7.11 10.40 2.48
C VAL A 136 -5.66 10.61 2.88
N GLY A 137 -5.02 9.61 3.49
CA GLY A 137 -3.60 9.64 3.81
C GLY A 137 -2.73 9.86 2.57
N GLY A 138 -3.08 9.22 1.44
CA GLY A 138 -2.42 9.42 0.14
C GLY A 138 -2.47 10.85 -0.36
N VAL A 139 -3.60 11.52 -0.18
CA VAL A 139 -3.76 12.94 -0.55
C VAL A 139 -2.99 13.84 0.42
N LEU A 140 -3.17 13.67 1.72
CA LEU A 140 -2.58 14.53 2.75
C LEU A 140 -1.05 14.44 2.82
N LEU A 141 -0.50 13.22 2.74
CA LEU A 141 0.94 12.97 2.77
C LEU A 141 1.55 12.94 1.37
N GLY A 142 0.74 13.06 0.33
CA GLY A 142 1.17 13.09 -1.07
C GLY A 142 2.23 14.14 -1.39
N PRO A 143 2.16 15.38 -0.86
CA PRO A 143 3.24 16.37 -1.03
C PRO A 143 4.61 15.85 -0.62
N ILE A 144 4.69 15.04 0.42
CA ILE A 144 5.95 14.47 0.93
C ILE A 144 6.30 13.19 0.15
N PHE A 145 5.48 12.14 0.30
CA PHE A 145 5.79 10.82 -0.27
C PHE A 145 5.73 10.80 -1.79
N GLY A 146 4.75 11.47 -2.40
CA GLY A 146 4.65 11.56 -3.85
C GLY A 146 5.83 12.32 -4.48
N THR A 147 6.36 13.35 -3.82
CA THR A 147 7.57 14.04 -4.29
C THR A 147 8.81 13.16 -4.14
N LEU A 148 8.92 12.36 -3.06
CA LEU A 148 10.02 11.41 -2.89
C LEU A 148 9.98 10.33 -3.98
N VAL A 149 8.81 9.79 -4.31
CA VAL A 149 8.64 8.84 -5.42
C VAL A 149 9.08 9.46 -6.74
N ASN A 150 8.62 10.69 -7.04
CA ASN A 150 8.97 11.40 -8.28
C ASN A 150 10.49 11.69 -8.34
N ARG A 151 11.12 12.11 -7.26
CA ARG A 151 12.58 12.33 -7.17
C ARG A 151 13.35 11.03 -7.40
N THR A 152 12.92 9.94 -6.79
CA THR A 152 13.55 8.62 -6.93
C THR A 152 13.51 8.14 -8.38
N VAL A 153 12.38 8.32 -9.06
CA VAL A 153 12.23 7.95 -10.47
C VAL A 153 13.11 8.82 -11.37
N ARG A 154 13.16 10.13 -11.12
CA ARG A 154 14.03 11.05 -11.90
C ARG A 154 15.50 10.73 -11.73
N ALA A 155 15.96 10.50 -10.51
CA ALA A 155 17.35 10.15 -10.25
C ALA A 155 17.78 8.89 -11.00
N GLY A 156 16.87 7.93 -11.13
CA GLY A 156 17.12 6.72 -11.91
C GLY A 156 17.16 6.93 -13.42
N ASN A 157 16.37 7.88 -13.94
CA ASN A 157 16.38 8.20 -15.38
C ASN A 157 17.59 9.06 -15.80
N ASN A 158 18.19 9.79 -14.85
CA ASN A 158 19.32 10.68 -15.10
C ASN A 158 20.68 10.04 -14.76
N ALA A 159 20.71 8.78 -14.31
CA ALA A 159 21.95 8.07 -14.04
C ALA A 159 22.72 7.79 -15.34
N PRO A 160 23.95 8.28 -15.50
CA PRO A 160 24.69 8.27 -16.79
C PRO A 160 25.19 6.88 -17.25
N GLY A 161 24.96 5.82 -16.49
CA GLY A 161 25.65 4.54 -16.69
C GLY A 161 25.01 3.53 -17.63
N GLU A 162 23.86 3.77 -18.25
CA GLU A 162 23.15 2.71 -19.02
C GLU A 162 22.97 3.06 -20.50
N LYS A 163 23.36 4.26 -20.92
CA LYS A 163 23.29 4.68 -22.32
C LYS A 163 24.57 4.41 -23.14
N GLU A 164 25.70 4.21 -22.48
CA GLU A 164 26.95 3.96 -23.16
C GLU A 164 27.12 2.51 -23.63
N ASP A 165 26.52 1.54 -22.95
CA ASP A 165 26.65 0.13 -23.34
C ASP A 165 25.79 -0.28 -24.57
N LEU A 166 24.89 0.59 -25.03
CA LEU A 166 24.03 0.33 -26.21
C LEU A 166 24.58 0.91 -27.52
N VAL A 167 25.65 1.71 -27.46
CA VAL A 167 26.27 2.32 -28.66
C VAL A 167 27.49 1.51 -29.15
N VAL A 168 27.94 0.53 -28.38
CA VAL A 168 29.16 -0.27 -28.67
C VAL A 168 28.85 -1.71 -29.10
N ARG A 169 27.61 -2.02 -29.46
CA ARG A 169 27.27 -3.34 -30.06
C ARG A 169 26.64 -3.20 -31.40
#